data_b2124076bb3df703ab31430c63200b8e
#
_entry.id   b2124076bb3df703ab31430c63200b8e
#
_cell.length_a   1.000
_cell.length_b   1.000
_cell.length_c   1.000
_cell.angle_alpha   90.00
_cell.angle_beta   90.00
_cell.angle_gamma   90.00
#
_symmetry.space_group_name_H-M   'P 1'
#
loop_
_entity.id
_entity.type
_entity.pdbx_description
1 polymer ?
#
loop_
_entity_poly.entity_id
_entity_poly.type
_entity_poly.pdbx_seq_one_letter_code
_entity_poly.pdbx_strand_id
1 'polypeptide(L)'
;MTGSKDYLVADISLAGWGRKEIEIAETEMPGLMACREEFGEAKPLKGARISGSLHMTIQTAVLIETLKELGADIRWASCNIFSTQDHAAAAIAETGIPVFAVKGETLEEYWQYTDQIFQWTDGGATNMILDDGGDATMYILIGARAEAGENVLSNPGSEEEEILFAQIKKRMAETPGFFAKHKAAIRGVTEETTTGVNRLYQLQKKGLLPFPAINVNDSVTKSKFDNKYGCKESLVDGIRRGTDVMMAGKVAVVCGYGDVGKGSAASLQGAGARVKVTEVDPICALQAAMDGFEVVTLEDAAPSADIVITTTGNKDVITLDHMRLMKDMVIVGNIGHFDNEIQVAALRNLKWTNVKPQVDMISFPDGKRMILLSEGRLLNLGNATGHPSFVMSASFTNQTLAQIELWTKPGHYKNEVYVLPKHLDEKVARLHLDKLGAKLTTLSDEQATYIGVTPKGPFKPEHYRY
;
A
#
# COMPACT_ATOMS: atom_id res chain seq x y z
N MET A 1 -26.54 29.25 5.60
CA MET A 1 -26.50 27.82 5.77
C MET A 1 -25.02 27.43 5.64
N THR A 2 -24.34 27.20 6.75
CA THR A 2 -22.99 26.66 6.73
C THR A 2 -23.10 25.19 6.30
N GLY A 3 -22.88 24.94 5.02
CA GLY A 3 -22.83 23.55 4.51
C GLY A 3 -21.85 22.74 5.35
N SER A 4 -22.27 21.58 5.84
CA SER A 4 -21.39 20.59 6.46
C SER A 4 -20.23 20.34 5.49
N LYS A 5 -19.02 20.58 5.95
CA LYS A 5 -17.82 20.32 5.14
C LYS A 5 -17.74 18.81 4.89
N ASP A 6 -17.66 18.38 3.63
CA ASP A 6 -17.59 16.96 3.24
C ASP A 6 -16.13 16.47 3.26
N TYR A 7 -15.46 16.67 4.40
CA TYR A 7 -14.13 16.14 4.67
C TYR A 7 -13.85 16.08 6.17
N LEU A 8 -12.88 15.25 6.56
CA LEU A 8 -12.33 15.20 7.90
C LEU A 8 -10.80 15.09 7.82
N VAL A 9 -10.10 16.14 8.20
CA VAL A 9 -8.64 16.26 8.23
C VAL A 9 -8.21 16.89 9.55
N ALA A 10 -6.97 16.64 9.98
CA ALA A 10 -6.47 17.11 11.27
C ALA A 10 -6.51 18.64 11.39
N ASP A 11 -6.01 19.35 10.39
CA ASP A 11 -5.95 20.80 10.36
C ASP A 11 -5.92 21.31 8.90
N ILE A 12 -6.98 21.95 8.47
CA ILE A 12 -7.10 22.51 7.11
C ILE A 12 -6.09 23.64 6.85
N SER A 13 -5.59 24.31 7.88
CA SER A 13 -4.58 25.37 7.72
C SER A 13 -3.23 24.87 7.18
N LEU A 14 -3.01 23.57 7.20
CA LEU A 14 -1.81 22.93 6.62
C LEU A 14 -1.86 22.85 5.09
N ALA A 15 -2.99 23.17 4.44
CA ALA A 15 -3.18 23.04 3.01
C ALA A 15 -2.12 23.77 2.18
N GLY A 16 -1.77 25.00 2.57
CA GLY A 16 -0.75 25.78 1.87
C GLY A 16 0.67 25.17 1.94
N TRP A 17 0.99 24.44 3.00
CA TRP A 17 2.20 23.63 3.07
C TRP A 17 2.11 22.42 2.16
N GLY A 18 1.01 21.64 2.28
CA GLY A 18 0.79 20.47 1.44
C GLY A 18 0.86 20.78 -0.06
N ARG A 19 0.30 21.91 -0.49
CA ARG A 19 0.36 22.34 -1.90
C ARG A 19 1.79 22.49 -2.41
N LYS A 20 2.67 23.08 -1.63
CA LYS A 20 4.08 23.26 -2.02
C LYS A 20 4.82 21.93 -2.16
N GLU A 21 4.54 20.97 -1.30
CA GLU A 21 5.14 19.64 -1.41
C GLU A 21 4.54 18.83 -2.57
N ILE A 22 3.24 19.00 -2.87
CA ILE A 22 2.62 18.42 -4.05
C ILE A 22 3.27 18.96 -5.33
N GLU A 23 3.53 20.25 -5.41
CA GLU A 23 4.24 20.87 -6.56
C GLU A 23 5.66 20.27 -6.75
N ILE A 24 6.38 19.99 -5.66
CA ILE A 24 7.66 19.29 -5.75
C ILE A 24 7.46 17.86 -6.25
N ALA A 25 6.49 17.13 -5.69
CA ALA A 25 6.20 15.74 -6.08
C ALA A 25 5.82 15.62 -7.55
N GLU A 26 5.03 16.53 -8.09
CA GLU A 26 4.66 16.58 -9.52
C GLU A 26 5.88 16.61 -10.43
N THR A 27 6.95 17.32 -10.04
CA THR A 27 8.20 17.35 -10.83
C THR A 27 8.91 15.99 -10.85
N GLU A 28 8.65 15.13 -9.89
CA GLU A 28 9.25 13.79 -9.72
C GLU A 28 8.30 12.66 -10.12
N MET A 29 7.08 12.97 -10.59
CA MET A 29 6.07 11.99 -10.97
C MET A 29 5.68 12.07 -12.46
N PRO A 30 6.66 11.83 -13.37
CA PRO A 30 6.48 12.06 -14.80
C PRO A 30 5.37 11.20 -15.42
N GLY A 31 5.13 10.01 -14.90
CA GLY A 31 4.07 9.14 -15.42
C GLY A 31 2.68 9.70 -15.20
N LEU A 32 2.39 10.26 -14.02
CA LEU A 32 1.10 10.89 -13.75
C LEU A 32 0.94 12.20 -14.53
N MET A 33 2.00 13.02 -14.64
CA MET A 33 1.95 14.24 -15.43
C MET A 33 1.68 13.92 -16.90
N ALA A 34 2.30 12.89 -17.46
CA ALA A 34 2.04 12.43 -18.81
C ALA A 34 0.58 11.92 -18.99
N CYS A 35 0.02 11.26 -17.97
CA CYS A 35 -1.40 10.87 -18.00
C CYS A 35 -2.33 12.08 -18.03
N ARG A 36 -2.04 13.15 -17.28
CA ARG A 36 -2.82 14.40 -17.35
C ARG A 36 -2.73 15.03 -18.76
N GLU A 37 -1.55 15.09 -19.34
CA GLU A 37 -1.33 15.61 -20.69
C GLU A 37 -2.06 14.78 -21.75
N GLU A 38 -1.93 13.46 -21.71
CA GLU A 38 -2.52 12.55 -22.73
C GLU A 38 -4.05 12.46 -22.62
N PHE A 39 -4.59 12.40 -21.41
CA PHE A 39 -6.01 12.05 -21.19
C PHE A 39 -6.86 13.20 -20.63
N GLY A 40 -6.27 14.31 -20.18
CA GLY A 40 -6.98 15.39 -19.51
C GLY A 40 -8.10 16.03 -20.38
N GLU A 41 -7.89 16.19 -21.68
CA GLU A 41 -8.91 16.72 -22.59
C GLU A 41 -10.06 15.71 -22.80
N ALA A 42 -9.72 14.44 -23.01
CA ALA A 42 -10.68 13.38 -23.31
C ALA A 42 -11.53 12.95 -22.10
N LYS A 43 -11.01 13.15 -20.89
CA LYS A 43 -11.66 12.79 -19.62
C LYS A 43 -12.21 11.36 -19.60
N PRO A 44 -11.39 10.33 -19.80
CA PRO A 44 -11.84 8.95 -19.94
C PRO A 44 -12.56 8.41 -18.71
N LEU A 45 -12.34 9.00 -17.52
CA LEU A 45 -12.98 8.62 -16.27
C LEU A 45 -14.26 9.42 -15.97
N LYS A 46 -14.79 10.18 -16.93
CA LYS A 46 -16.05 10.90 -16.73
C LYS A 46 -17.18 9.96 -16.32
N GLY A 47 -17.82 10.26 -15.19
CA GLY A 47 -18.88 9.45 -14.59
C GLY A 47 -18.39 8.32 -13.68
N ALA A 48 -17.07 8.09 -13.59
CA ALA A 48 -16.50 7.23 -12.56
C ALA A 48 -16.62 7.89 -11.21
N ARG A 49 -17.13 7.14 -10.22
CA ARG A 49 -17.21 7.51 -8.80
C ARG A 49 -16.27 6.60 -8.04
N ILE A 50 -15.07 7.09 -7.79
CA ILE A 50 -14.00 6.32 -7.19
C ILE A 50 -14.00 6.51 -5.68
N SER A 51 -14.20 5.42 -4.93
CA SER A 51 -13.85 5.37 -3.52
C SER A 51 -12.42 4.84 -3.40
N GLY A 52 -11.51 5.70 -2.94
CA GLY A 52 -10.11 5.37 -2.77
C GLY A 52 -9.79 5.09 -1.30
N SER A 53 -9.11 3.98 -1.04
CA SER A 53 -8.56 3.60 0.25
C SER A 53 -7.08 3.26 0.07
N LEU A 54 -6.24 4.28 0.17
CA LEU A 54 -4.80 4.17 0.01
C LEU A 54 -4.11 5.28 0.81
N HIS A 55 -2.90 5.03 1.31
CA HIS A 55 -2.14 5.94 2.16
C HIS A 55 -2.25 7.41 1.71
N MET A 56 -2.78 8.29 2.56
CA MET A 56 -3.00 9.69 2.21
C MET A 56 -1.70 10.49 2.32
N THR A 57 -0.80 10.28 1.37
CA THR A 57 0.50 10.93 1.27
C THR A 57 0.50 12.06 0.22
N ILE A 58 1.60 12.81 0.15
CA ILE A 58 1.82 13.82 -0.90
C ILE A 58 1.72 13.17 -2.30
N GLN A 59 2.28 12.00 -2.49
CA GLN A 59 2.24 11.28 -3.77
C GLN A 59 0.81 10.85 -4.13
N THR A 60 0.05 10.43 -3.14
CA THR A 60 -1.38 10.11 -3.30
C THR A 60 -2.21 11.34 -3.65
N ALA A 61 -1.86 12.51 -3.13
CA ALA A 61 -2.49 13.76 -3.54
C ALA A 61 -2.34 14.02 -5.04
N VAL A 62 -1.15 13.76 -5.60
CA VAL A 62 -0.91 13.86 -7.06
C VAL A 62 -1.75 12.86 -7.84
N LEU A 63 -1.91 11.62 -7.34
CA LEU A 63 -2.80 10.61 -7.94
C LEU A 63 -4.26 11.07 -7.93
N ILE A 64 -4.76 11.55 -6.79
CA ILE A 64 -6.14 12.01 -6.64
C ILE A 64 -6.44 13.14 -7.63
N GLU A 65 -5.57 14.14 -7.71
CA GLU A 65 -5.74 15.25 -8.65
C GLU A 65 -5.66 14.79 -10.10
N THR A 66 -4.80 13.81 -10.42
CA THR A 66 -4.74 13.20 -11.75
C THR A 66 -6.06 12.53 -12.11
N LEU A 67 -6.58 11.66 -11.26
CA LEU A 67 -7.87 11.00 -11.49
C LEU A 67 -9.03 12.01 -11.63
N LYS A 68 -9.00 13.09 -10.84
CA LYS A 68 -9.97 14.18 -10.93
C LYS A 68 -9.88 14.91 -12.28
N GLU A 69 -8.68 15.23 -12.73
CA GLU A 69 -8.46 15.87 -14.03
C GLU A 69 -8.94 14.98 -15.18
N LEU A 70 -8.78 13.67 -15.05
CA LEU A 70 -9.31 12.69 -16.01
C LEU A 70 -10.82 12.48 -15.93
N GLY A 71 -11.53 13.23 -15.08
CA GLY A 71 -12.99 13.34 -15.04
C GLY A 71 -13.69 12.51 -13.97
N ALA A 72 -12.97 11.85 -13.07
CA ALA A 72 -13.58 11.09 -11.97
C ALA A 72 -14.13 12.01 -10.86
N ASP A 73 -15.18 11.55 -10.18
CA ASP A 73 -15.57 12.03 -8.85
C ASP A 73 -14.92 11.10 -7.82
N ILE A 74 -14.34 11.68 -6.75
CA ILE A 74 -13.46 10.96 -5.84
C ILE A 74 -13.85 11.23 -4.38
N ARG A 75 -13.76 10.18 -3.57
CA ARG A 75 -13.78 10.25 -2.11
C ARG A 75 -12.64 9.38 -1.58
N TRP A 76 -11.89 9.85 -0.60
CA TRP A 76 -10.65 9.22 -0.20
C TRP A 76 -10.50 9.04 1.30
N ALA A 77 -9.98 7.87 1.73
CA ALA A 77 -9.50 7.60 3.08
C ALA A 77 -8.11 6.96 3.04
N SER A 78 -7.39 7.02 4.14
CA SER A 78 -6.15 6.27 4.28
C SER A 78 -6.42 4.80 4.55
N CYS A 79 -5.53 3.92 4.10
CA CYS A 79 -5.59 2.48 4.37
C CYS A 79 -4.74 2.06 5.60
N ASN A 80 -4.24 3.00 6.38
CA ASN A 80 -3.43 2.74 7.56
C ASN A 80 -3.48 3.93 8.53
N ILE A 81 -3.63 3.65 9.82
CA ILE A 81 -3.81 4.67 10.87
C ILE A 81 -2.62 5.62 11.08
N PHE A 82 -1.41 5.24 10.66
CA PHE A 82 -0.19 6.05 10.86
C PHE A 82 0.38 6.64 9.57
N SER A 83 -0.18 6.34 8.40
CA SER A 83 0.44 6.68 7.12
C SER A 83 0.04 8.03 6.54
N THR A 84 -1.01 8.65 7.05
CA THR A 84 -1.48 9.96 6.58
C THR A 84 -0.43 11.05 6.79
N GLN A 85 -0.23 11.87 5.77
CA GLN A 85 0.43 13.17 5.88
C GLN A 85 -0.66 14.25 5.96
N ASP A 86 -0.87 14.81 7.15
CA ASP A 86 -2.01 15.72 7.42
C ASP A 86 -2.04 16.94 6.50
N HIS A 87 -0.89 17.46 6.09
CA HIS A 87 -0.80 18.55 5.14
C HIS A 87 -1.17 18.13 3.70
N ALA A 88 -0.96 16.87 3.32
CA ALA A 88 -1.45 16.33 2.04
C ALA A 88 -2.98 16.21 2.05
N ALA A 89 -3.54 15.66 3.13
CA ALA A 89 -4.99 15.55 3.31
C ALA A 89 -5.67 16.92 3.28
N ALA A 90 -5.10 17.91 3.99
CA ALA A 90 -5.57 19.28 4.01
C ALA A 90 -5.54 19.93 2.61
N ALA A 91 -4.44 19.74 1.85
CA ALA A 91 -4.31 20.32 0.51
C ALA A 91 -5.39 19.79 -0.45
N ILE A 92 -5.69 18.50 -0.40
CA ILE A 92 -6.75 17.90 -1.24
C ILE A 92 -8.14 18.34 -0.76
N ALA A 93 -8.39 18.34 0.54
CA ALA A 93 -9.68 18.80 1.10
C ALA A 93 -9.99 20.27 0.73
N GLU A 94 -8.97 21.14 0.68
CA GLU A 94 -9.12 22.55 0.28
C GLU A 94 -9.60 22.71 -1.17
N THR A 95 -9.28 21.77 -2.07
CA THR A 95 -9.76 21.75 -3.45
C THR A 95 -11.24 21.35 -3.57
N GLY A 96 -11.86 20.92 -2.47
CA GLY A 96 -13.24 20.44 -2.44
C GLY A 96 -13.40 18.95 -2.73
N ILE A 97 -12.30 18.20 -2.83
CA ILE A 97 -12.35 16.74 -2.92
C ILE A 97 -12.53 16.17 -1.51
N PRO A 98 -13.55 15.30 -1.27
CA PRO A 98 -13.78 14.71 0.03
C PRO A 98 -12.63 13.78 0.45
N VAL A 99 -11.98 14.11 1.58
CA VAL A 99 -10.90 13.33 2.19
C VAL A 99 -11.20 13.12 3.67
N PHE A 100 -11.05 11.88 4.13
CA PHE A 100 -11.25 11.45 5.51
C PHE A 100 -9.99 10.72 5.96
N ALA A 101 -9.03 11.44 6.52
CA ALA A 101 -7.73 10.89 6.91
C ALA A 101 -7.02 11.80 7.92
N VAL A 102 -6.54 11.21 9.01
CA VAL A 102 -5.79 11.88 10.07
C VAL A 102 -4.65 10.97 10.51
N LYS A 103 -3.43 11.51 10.64
CA LYS A 103 -2.32 10.72 11.16
C LYS A 103 -2.54 10.37 12.62
N GLY A 104 -2.52 9.07 12.94
CA GLY A 104 -2.76 8.58 14.31
C GLY A 104 -4.25 8.43 14.66
N GLU A 105 -5.11 8.33 13.66
CA GLU A 105 -6.52 7.94 13.85
C GLU A 105 -6.64 6.61 14.59
N THR A 106 -7.69 6.44 15.38
CA THR A 106 -8.00 5.17 16.04
C THR A 106 -8.55 4.15 15.05
N LEU A 107 -8.60 2.86 15.43
CA LEU A 107 -9.23 1.83 14.57
C LEU A 107 -10.72 2.10 14.31
N GLU A 108 -11.42 2.66 15.30
CA GLU A 108 -12.82 3.08 15.14
C GLU A 108 -12.95 4.21 14.11
N GLU A 109 -12.08 5.23 14.19
CA GLU A 109 -12.05 6.32 13.21
C GLU A 109 -11.68 5.81 11.82
N TYR A 110 -10.71 4.91 11.71
CA TYR A 110 -10.32 4.26 10.45
C TYR A 110 -11.51 3.62 9.74
N TRP A 111 -12.30 2.81 10.43
CA TRP A 111 -13.48 2.18 9.84
C TRP A 111 -14.64 3.15 9.60
N GLN A 112 -14.75 4.21 10.40
CA GLN A 112 -15.70 5.31 10.11
C GLN A 112 -15.29 6.07 8.85
N TYR A 113 -14.00 6.35 8.63
CA TYR A 113 -13.51 7.04 7.44
C TYR A 113 -13.63 6.15 6.19
N THR A 114 -13.39 4.86 6.32
CA THR A 114 -13.67 3.88 5.27
C THR A 114 -15.15 3.85 4.89
N ASP A 115 -16.06 3.95 5.86
CA ASP A 115 -17.50 4.08 5.58
C ASP A 115 -17.84 5.40 4.88
N GLN A 116 -17.19 6.51 5.26
CA GLN A 116 -17.44 7.84 4.67
C GLN A 116 -17.12 7.92 3.17
N ILE A 117 -16.12 7.19 2.68
CA ILE A 117 -15.80 7.24 1.24
C ILE A 117 -16.89 6.64 0.35
N PHE A 118 -17.81 5.88 0.92
CA PHE A 118 -18.98 5.34 0.21
C PHE A 118 -20.25 6.23 0.35
N GLN A 119 -20.20 7.29 1.16
CA GLN A 119 -21.35 8.17 1.40
C GLN A 119 -21.36 9.35 0.43
N TRP A 120 -21.96 9.17 -0.74
CA TRP A 120 -22.13 10.24 -1.73
C TRP A 120 -23.27 11.17 -1.35
N THR A 121 -23.01 12.48 -1.30
CA THR A 121 -23.96 13.51 -0.84
C THR A 121 -25.23 13.62 -1.69
N ASP A 122 -25.18 13.20 -2.95
CA ASP A 122 -26.33 13.11 -3.85
C ASP A 122 -27.12 11.81 -3.72
N GLY A 123 -26.78 10.97 -2.76
CA GLY A 123 -27.36 9.65 -2.58
C GLY A 123 -26.95 8.63 -3.65
N GLY A 124 -25.95 8.91 -4.47
CA GLY A 124 -25.41 7.99 -5.47
C GLY A 124 -24.71 6.78 -4.88
N ALA A 125 -24.03 6.03 -5.72
CA ALA A 125 -23.21 4.89 -5.30
C ALA A 125 -21.81 4.95 -5.91
N THR A 126 -20.83 4.43 -5.19
CA THR A 126 -19.51 4.13 -5.72
C THR A 126 -19.62 3.14 -6.87
N ASN A 127 -18.92 3.38 -7.96
CA ASN A 127 -18.92 2.49 -9.11
C ASN A 127 -17.50 2.01 -9.51
N MET A 128 -16.46 2.54 -8.85
CA MET A 128 -15.08 2.07 -8.96
C MET A 128 -14.42 2.12 -7.56
N ILE A 129 -13.56 1.16 -7.26
CA ILE A 129 -12.74 1.16 -6.06
C ILE A 129 -11.26 1.21 -6.47
N LEU A 130 -10.48 2.02 -5.76
CA LEU A 130 -9.02 1.98 -5.75
C LEU A 130 -8.60 1.63 -4.34
N ASP A 131 -8.05 0.43 -4.14
CA ASP A 131 -7.82 -0.15 -2.82
C ASP A 131 -6.33 -0.47 -2.59
N ASP A 132 -5.93 -0.47 -1.35
CA ASP A 132 -4.60 -0.87 -0.89
C ASP A 132 -4.73 -1.69 0.40
N GLY A 133 -4.65 -3.01 0.25
CA GLY A 133 -4.89 -3.97 1.32
C GLY A 133 -6.27 -4.63 1.27
N GLY A 134 -7.19 -4.11 0.46
CA GLY A 134 -8.50 -4.71 0.21
C GLY A 134 -9.56 -4.37 1.26
N ASP A 135 -9.31 -3.45 2.19
CA ASP A 135 -10.23 -3.16 3.29
C ASP A 135 -11.52 -2.49 2.81
N ALA A 136 -11.45 -1.52 1.89
CA ALA A 136 -12.64 -0.89 1.32
C ALA A 136 -13.49 -1.90 0.53
N THR A 137 -12.85 -2.78 -0.23
CA THR A 137 -13.51 -3.87 -0.97
C THR A 137 -14.19 -4.83 -0.01
N MET A 138 -13.48 -5.29 1.04
CA MET A 138 -14.02 -6.20 2.05
C MET A 138 -15.16 -5.59 2.84
N TYR A 139 -15.09 -4.30 3.19
CA TYR A 139 -16.17 -3.57 3.85
C TYR A 139 -17.49 -3.70 3.08
N ILE A 140 -17.47 -3.43 1.78
CA ILE A 140 -18.66 -3.55 0.93
C ILE A 140 -19.11 -5.01 0.78
N LEU A 141 -18.19 -5.95 0.56
CA LEU A 141 -18.57 -7.34 0.29
C LEU A 141 -19.10 -8.06 1.54
N ILE A 142 -18.48 -7.85 2.70
CA ILE A 142 -18.96 -8.41 3.97
C ILE A 142 -20.32 -7.80 4.33
N GLY A 143 -20.46 -6.48 4.21
CA GLY A 143 -21.73 -5.80 4.47
C GLY A 143 -22.85 -6.27 3.56
N ALA A 144 -22.59 -6.45 2.26
CA ALA A 144 -23.60 -6.96 1.32
C ALA A 144 -24.04 -8.41 1.61
N ARG A 145 -23.13 -9.24 2.10
CA ARG A 145 -23.45 -10.61 2.53
C ARG A 145 -24.28 -10.60 3.82
N ALA A 146 -23.95 -9.71 4.77
CA ALA A 146 -24.71 -9.54 5.99
C ALA A 146 -26.14 -9.02 5.68
N GLU A 147 -26.31 -8.05 4.77
CA GLU A 147 -27.63 -7.59 4.30
C GLU A 147 -28.44 -8.70 3.61
N ALA A 148 -27.76 -9.63 2.94
CA ALA A 148 -28.42 -10.81 2.35
C ALA A 148 -28.81 -11.89 3.39
N GLY A 149 -28.55 -11.67 4.68
CA GLY A 149 -28.91 -12.57 5.77
C GLY A 149 -27.85 -13.64 6.09
N GLU A 150 -26.64 -13.53 5.52
CA GLU A 150 -25.55 -14.44 5.87
C GLU A 150 -24.99 -14.13 7.26
N ASN A 151 -24.65 -15.15 8.04
CA ASN A 151 -24.08 -15.01 9.38
C ASN A 151 -22.56 -14.75 9.30
N VAL A 152 -22.14 -13.62 8.75
CA VAL A 152 -20.74 -13.26 8.56
C VAL A 152 -20.18 -12.29 9.62
N LEU A 153 -21.03 -11.80 10.52
CA LEU A 153 -20.67 -10.80 11.55
C LEU A 153 -20.71 -11.33 12.98
N SER A 154 -20.62 -12.67 13.19
CA SER A 154 -20.84 -13.27 14.50
C SER A 154 -19.56 -13.64 15.26
N ASN A 155 -18.46 -13.90 14.55
CA ASN A 155 -17.23 -14.43 15.16
C ASN A 155 -16.02 -13.66 14.64
N PRO A 156 -15.71 -12.47 15.20
CA PRO A 156 -14.50 -11.73 14.82
C PRO A 156 -13.25 -12.52 15.24
N GLY A 157 -12.26 -12.59 14.37
CA GLY A 157 -10.98 -13.25 14.62
C GLY A 157 -9.92 -12.31 15.24
N SER A 158 -10.22 -11.01 15.29
CA SER A 158 -9.33 -9.98 15.84
C SER A 158 -10.13 -8.79 16.36
N GLU A 159 -9.48 -7.92 17.14
CA GLU A 159 -10.04 -6.64 17.58
C GLU A 159 -10.44 -5.75 16.41
N GLU A 160 -9.63 -5.74 15.36
CA GLU A 160 -9.93 -4.98 14.13
C GLU A 160 -11.19 -5.49 13.44
N GLU A 161 -11.38 -6.81 13.33
CA GLU A 161 -12.62 -7.39 12.79
C GLU A 161 -13.83 -7.11 13.68
N GLU A 162 -13.67 -7.04 15.01
CA GLU A 162 -14.75 -6.66 15.93
C GLU A 162 -15.25 -5.24 15.62
N ILE A 163 -14.32 -4.29 15.46
CA ILE A 163 -14.63 -2.90 15.14
C ILE A 163 -15.26 -2.77 13.74
N LEU A 164 -14.70 -3.46 12.75
CA LEU A 164 -15.26 -3.55 11.40
C LEU A 164 -16.71 -4.05 11.43
N PHE A 165 -16.97 -5.15 12.15
CA PHE A 165 -18.32 -5.73 12.23
C PHE A 165 -19.29 -4.80 12.95
N ALA A 166 -18.85 -4.06 13.96
CA ALA A 166 -19.64 -3.05 14.64
C ALA A 166 -20.02 -1.90 13.67
N GLN A 167 -19.06 -1.42 12.87
CA GLN A 167 -19.30 -0.36 11.88
C GLN A 167 -20.27 -0.82 10.78
N ILE A 168 -20.14 -2.05 10.28
CA ILE A 168 -21.08 -2.63 9.30
C ILE A 168 -22.48 -2.71 9.88
N LYS A 169 -22.66 -3.23 11.10
CA LYS A 169 -23.97 -3.31 11.78
C LYS A 169 -24.59 -1.94 11.95
N LYS A 170 -23.80 -0.93 12.33
CA LYS A 170 -24.24 0.46 12.45
C LYS A 170 -24.74 0.97 11.11
N ARG A 171 -23.99 0.83 10.03
CA ARG A 171 -24.35 1.28 8.68
C ARG A 171 -25.64 0.60 8.17
N MET A 172 -25.76 -0.71 8.38
CA MET A 172 -26.98 -1.45 8.01
C MET A 172 -28.23 -0.91 8.72
N ALA A 173 -28.10 -0.56 10.00
CA ALA A 173 -29.22 0.00 10.78
C ALA A 173 -29.60 1.43 10.32
N GLU A 174 -28.59 2.28 10.00
CA GLU A 174 -28.81 3.66 9.55
C GLU A 174 -29.34 3.74 8.11
N THR A 175 -28.87 2.85 7.24
CA THR A 175 -29.21 2.88 5.80
C THR A 175 -29.36 1.44 5.27
N PRO A 176 -30.52 0.81 5.47
CA PRO A 176 -30.79 -0.53 4.94
C PRO A 176 -30.62 -0.58 3.41
N GLY A 177 -29.94 -1.63 2.91
CA GLY A 177 -29.66 -1.80 1.49
C GLY A 177 -28.43 -1.03 0.98
N PHE A 178 -27.71 -0.36 1.87
CA PHE A 178 -26.51 0.43 1.52
C PHE A 178 -25.46 -0.41 0.81
N PHE A 179 -25.06 -1.53 1.39
CA PHE A 179 -24.00 -2.39 0.85
C PHE A 179 -24.43 -3.09 -0.45
N ALA A 180 -25.66 -3.58 -0.52
CA ALA A 180 -26.20 -4.19 -1.73
C ALA A 180 -26.22 -3.21 -2.90
N LYS A 181 -26.59 -1.95 -2.66
CA LYS A 181 -26.59 -0.87 -3.64
C LYS A 181 -25.19 -0.61 -4.20
N HIS A 182 -24.19 -0.45 -3.32
CA HIS A 182 -22.79 -0.22 -3.74
C HIS A 182 -22.23 -1.43 -4.50
N LYS A 183 -22.39 -2.64 -3.95
CA LYS A 183 -21.98 -3.88 -4.63
C LYS A 183 -22.53 -4.00 -6.04
N ALA A 184 -23.79 -3.64 -6.26
CA ALA A 184 -24.43 -3.71 -7.57
C ALA A 184 -23.92 -2.63 -8.55
N ALA A 185 -23.45 -1.49 -8.05
CA ALA A 185 -22.97 -0.37 -8.86
C ALA A 185 -21.49 -0.50 -9.24
N ILE A 186 -20.67 -1.19 -8.45
CA ILE A 186 -19.22 -1.31 -8.66
C ILE A 186 -18.94 -2.11 -9.94
N ARG A 187 -18.17 -1.51 -10.84
CA ARG A 187 -17.74 -2.07 -12.14
C ARG A 187 -16.36 -2.70 -12.08
N GLY A 188 -15.57 -2.40 -11.06
CA GLY A 188 -14.26 -2.96 -10.87
C GLY A 188 -13.49 -2.36 -9.70
N VAL A 189 -12.43 -3.06 -9.32
CA VAL A 189 -11.47 -2.66 -8.30
C VAL A 189 -10.05 -2.75 -8.84
N THR A 190 -9.19 -1.81 -8.45
CA THR A 190 -7.74 -1.89 -8.64
C THR A 190 -7.08 -2.00 -7.29
N GLU A 191 -6.15 -2.95 -7.14
CA GLU A 191 -5.51 -3.27 -5.85
C GLU A 191 -4.01 -3.05 -5.92
N GLU A 192 -3.50 -2.28 -4.95
CA GLU A 192 -2.10 -1.82 -4.91
C GLU A 192 -1.14 -2.85 -4.33
N THR A 193 -1.56 -3.64 -3.35
CA THR A 193 -0.61 -4.41 -2.52
C THR A 193 -0.88 -5.91 -2.49
N THR A 194 0.18 -6.69 -2.25
CA THR A 194 0.15 -8.16 -2.20
C THR A 194 -0.95 -8.72 -1.30
N THR A 195 -1.18 -8.12 -0.15
CA THR A 195 -2.18 -8.61 0.82
C THR A 195 -3.60 -8.48 0.29
N GLY A 196 -3.95 -7.34 -0.31
CA GLY A 196 -5.26 -7.13 -0.93
C GLY A 196 -5.44 -8.02 -2.15
N VAL A 197 -4.41 -8.18 -2.96
CA VAL A 197 -4.40 -9.12 -4.11
C VAL A 197 -4.68 -10.55 -3.66
N ASN A 198 -4.06 -11.02 -2.57
CA ASN A 198 -4.33 -12.34 -2.03
C ASN A 198 -5.79 -12.50 -1.59
N ARG A 199 -6.39 -11.47 -0.97
CA ARG A 199 -7.83 -11.45 -0.62
C ARG A 199 -8.71 -11.56 -1.88
N LEU A 200 -8.39 -10.83 -2.94
CA LEU A 200 -9.12 -10.89 -4.21
C LEU A 200 -9.04 -12.28 -4.86
N TYR A 201 -7.87 -12.91 -4.89
CA TYR A 201 -7.74 -14.29 -5.38
C TYR A 201 -8.51 -15.30 -4.53
N GLN A 202 -8.55 -15.11 -3.20
CA GLN A 202 -9.37 -15.96 -2.33
C GLN A 202 -10.86 -15.79 -2.60
N LEU A 203 -11.34 -14.56 -2.84
CA LEU A 203 -12.72 -14.29 -3.23
C LEU A 203 -13.05 -14.92 -4.58
N GLN A 204 -12.17 -14.79 -5.57
CA GLN A 204 -12.32 -15.44 -6.87
C GLN A 204 -12.42 -16.96 -6.75
N LYS A 205 -11.49 -17.59 -6.02
CA LYS A 205 -11.47 -19.04 -5.79
C LYS A 205 -12.76 -19.57 -5.13
N LYS A 206 -13.38 -18.74 -4.27
CA LYS A 206 -14.65 -19.06 -3.59
C LYS A 206 -15.88 -18.70 -4.43
N GLY A 207 -15.73 -18.10 -5.61
CA GLY A 207 -16.85 -17.59 -6.43
C GLY A 207 -17.57 -16.39 -5.79
N LEU A 208 -16.90 -15.65 -4.93
CA LEU A 208 -17.45 -14.51 -4.17
C LEU A 208 -17.01 -13.15 -4.70
N LEU A 209 -16.19 -13.08 -5.76
CA LEU A 209 -15.77 -11.83 -6.40
C LEU A 209 -16.85 -11.40 -7.42
N PRO A 210 -17.63 -10.33 -7.15
CA PRO A 210 -18.81 -10.00 -7.97
C PRO A 210 -18.49 -9.04 -9.13
N PHE A 211 -17.25 -8.59 -9.30
CA PHE A 211 -16.78 -7.65 -10.31
C PHE A 211 -15.33 -7.96 -10.70
N PRO A 212 -14.85 -7.49 -11.86
CA PRO A 212 -13.45 -7.66 -12.25
C PRO A 212 -12.52 -6.88 -11.31
N ALA A 213 -11.30 -7.40 -11.14
CA ALA A 213 -10.24 -6.78 -10.39
C ALA A 213 -8.94 -6.70 -11.20
N ILE A 214 -8.22 -5.58 -11.15
CA ILE A 214 -6.85 -5.50 -11.65
C ILE A 214 -5.89 -5.50 -10.46
N ASN A 215 -5.04 -6.51 -10.43
CA ASN A 215 -3.89 -6.64 -9.55
C ASN A 215 -2.78 -5.74 -10.09
N VAL A 216 -2.69 -4.52 -9.56
CA VAL A 216 -1.64 -3.56 -9.91
C VAL A 216 -0.31 -3.97 -9.28
N ASN A 217 -0.33 -4.61 -8.10
CA ASN A 217 0.90 -5.04 -7.41
C ASN A 217 1.82 -5.87 -8.31
N ASP A 218 1.24 -6.77 -9.15
CA ASP A 218 2.03 -7.69 -9.98
C ASP A 218 2.36 -7.13 -11.38
N SER A 219 1.98 -5.88 -11.70
CA SER A 219 2.59 -5.14 -12.80
C SER A 219 4.09 -5.05 -12.53
N VAL A 220 4.93 -5.32 -13.54
CA VAL A 220 6.39 -5.35 -13.34
C VAL A 220 6.92 -3.99 -12.94
N THR A 221 6.39 -2.91 -13.55
CA THR A 221 6.73 -1.53 -13.20
C THR A 221 6.21 -1.09 -11.83
N LYS A 222 5.39 -1.91 -11.15
CA LYS A 222 5.05 -1.74 -9.73
C LYS A 222 5.92 -2.63 -8.85
N SER A 223 5.79 -3.96 -8.96
CA SER A 223 6.43 -4.89 -8.01
C SER A 223 7.96 -4.81 -8.00
N LYS A 224 8.58 -4.65 -9.17
CA LYS A 224 10.05 -4.58 -9.29
C LYS A 224 10.61 -3.17 -9.04
N PHE A 225 9.75 -2.17 -8.88
CA PHE A 225 10.13 -0.77 -8.62
C PHE A 225 9.70 -0.33 -7.22
N ASP A 226 8.41 -0.23 -6.96
CA ASP A 226 7.86 0.17 -5.67
C ASP A 226 8.32 -0.75 -4.54
N ASN A 227 8.00 -2.04 -4.62
CA ASN A 227 8.30 -2.99 -3.56
C ASN A 227 9.82 -3.13 -3.31
N LYS A 228 10.65 -2.96 -4.35
CA LYS A 228 12.10 -3.09 -4.25
C LYS A 228 12.80 -1.74 -3.98
N TYR A 229 12.68 -0.81 -4.92
CA TYR A 229 13.40 0.48 -4.82
C TYR A 229 12.75 1.42 -3.80
N GLY A 230 11.43 1.38 -3.66
CA GLY A 230 10.72 2.13 -2.63
C GLY A 230 11.17 1.72 -1.22
N CYS A 231 11.24 0.42 -0.94
CA CYS A 231 11.74 -0.08 0.34
C CYS A 231 13.24 0.21 0.52
N LYS A 232 14.03 0.17 -0.57
CA LYS A 232 15.45 0.54 -0.53
C LYS A 232 15.67 1.98 -0.06
N GLU A 233 14.83 2.91 -0.49
CA GLU A 233 14.91 4.32 -0.06
C GLU A 233 14.32 4.52 1.34
N SER A 234 13.13 3.96 1.61
CA SER A 234 12.32 4.34 2.77
C SER A 234 12.62 3.59 4.07
N LEU A 235 13.18 2.36 4.04
CA LEU A 235 13.41 1.57 5.25
C LEU A 235 14.37 2.27 6.22
N VAL A 236 15.58 2.60 5.76
CA VAL A 236 16.60 3.24 6.61
C VAL A 236 16.17 4.65 6.99
N ASP A 237 15.40 5.36 6.15
CA ASP A 237 14.81 6.66 6.51
C ASP A 237 13.87 6.52 7.72
N GLY A 238 12.97 5.54 7.71
CA GLY A 238 12.06 5.27 8.84
C GLY A 238 12.81 4.90 10.13
N ILE A 239 13.80 4.02 10.06
CA ILE A 239 14.61 3.64 11.22
C ILE A 239 15.36 4.85 11.79
N ARG A 240 16.00 5.66 10.94
CA ARG A 240 16.76 6.85 11.37
C ARG A 240 15.87 7.89 12.01
N ARG A 241 14.76 8.24 11.40
CA ARG A 241 13.81 9.21 11.98
C ARG A 241 13.20 8.70 13.28
N GLY A 242 12.90 7.39 13.35
CA GLY A 242 12.40 6.76 14.57
C GLY A 242 13.41 6.75 15.71
N THR A 243 14.66 6.41 15.46
CA THR A 243 15.64 6.04 16.50
C THR A 243 16.91 6.88 16.53
N ASP A 244 17.22 7.58 15.45
CA ASP A 244 18.47 8.35 15.26
C ASP A 244 19.74 7.49 15.43
N VAL A 245 19.67 6.18 15.27
CA VAL A 245 20.81 5.28 15.41
C VAL A 245 21.66 5.20 14.15
N MET A 246 22.96 5.03 14.30
CA MET A 246 23.87 4.76 13.19
C MET A 246 23.68 3.34 12.69
N MET A 247 23.49 3.16 11.37
CA MET A 247 23.33 1.85 10.74
C MET A 247 24.65 1.11 10.59
N ALA A 248 25.74 1.83 10.28
CA ALA A 248 27.03 1.22 10.02
C ALA A 248 27.52 0.34 11.19
N GLY A 249 27.94 -0.88 10.84
CA GLY A 249 28.44 -1.87 11.80
C GLY A 249 27.39 -2.65 12.58
N LYS A 250 26.10 -2.25 12.55
CA LYS A 250 25.02 -2.98 13.20
C LYS A 250 24.73 -4.30 12.51
N VAL A 251 24.32 -5.30 13.27
CA VAL A 251 23.78 -6.55 12.75
C VAL A 251 22.30 -6.35 12.51
N ALA A 252 21.88 -6.40 11.26
CA ALA A 252 20.50 -6.26 10.85
C ALA A 252 19.99 -7.58 10.26
N VAL A 253 18.82 -8.03 10.71
CA VAL A 253 18.15 -9.24 10.20
C VAL A 253 16.92 -8.80 9.41
N VAL A 254 16.84 -9.23 8.16
CA VAL A 254 15.68 -9.04 7.28
C VAL A 254 14.95 -10.38 7.16
N CYS A 255 13.72 -10.43 7.63
CA CYS A 255 12.89 -11.62 7.55
C CYS A 255 12.11 -11.60 6.24
N GLY A 256 12.52 -12.42 5.27
CA GLY A 256 11.99 -12.50 3.92
C GLY A 256 12.95 -11.91 2.86
N TYR A 257 12.97 -12.52 1.65
CA TYR A 257 13.78 -12.04 0.51
C TYR A 257 12.98 -12.01 -0.81
N GLY A 258 11.68 -11.70 -0.71
CA GLY A 258 10.86 -11.25 -1.83
C GLY A 258 11.29 -9.84 -2.29
N ASP A 259 10.48 -9.16 -3.11
CA ASP A 259 10.85 -7.83 -3.63
C ASP A 259 11.07 -6.81 -2.51
N VAL A 260 10.21 -6.80 -1.48
CA VAL A 260 10.35 -5.94 -0.29
C VAL A 260 11.62 -6.30 0.50
N GLY A 261 11.87 -7.59 0.72
CA GLY A 261 13.07 -8.06 1.43
C GLY A 261 14.36 -7.70 0.71
N LYS A 262 14.41 -7.84 -0.62
CA LYS A 262 15.55 -7.43 -1.46
C LYS A 262 15.85 -5.95 -1.34
N GLY A 263 14.82 -5.13 -1.42
CA GLY A 263 14.95 -3.68 -1.23
C GLY A 263 15.44 -3.33 0.17
N SER A 264 14.85 -3.95 1.18
CA SER A 264 15.19 -3.74 2.60
C SER A 264 16.63 -4.15 2.93
N ALA A 265 17.07 -5.33 2.47
CA ALA A 265 18.43 -5.79 2.65
C ALA A 265 19.44 -4.86 1.98
N ALA A 266 19.16 -4.43 0.73
CA ALA A 266 19.99 -3.47 0.01
C ALA A 266 20.04 -2.09 0.70
N SER A 267 18.94 -1.63 1.30
CA SER A 267 18.86 -0.39 2.09
C SER A 267 19.84 -0.42 3.26
N LEU A 268 19.74 -1.46 4.08
CA LEU A 268 20.56 -1.64 5.28
C LEU A 268 22.04 -1.85 4.92
N GLN A 269 22.33 -2.68 3.90
CA GLN A 269 23.69 -2.91 3.42
C GLN A 269 24.32 -1.61 2.87
N GLY A 270 23.56 -0.85 2.08
CA GLY A 270 24.00 0.46 1.55
C GLY A 270 24.29 1.49 2.65
N ALA A 271 23.62 1.37 3.80
CA ALA A 271 23.90 2.20 4.98
C ALA A 271 25.04 1.65 5.87
N GLY A 272 25.69 0.55 5.47
CA GLY A 272 26.84 -0.03 6.15
C GLY A 272 26.50 -1.05 7.24
N ALA A 273 25.26 -1.53 7.33
CA ALA A 273 24.90 -2.61 8.24
C ALA A 273 25.43 -3.97 7.75
N ARG A 274 25.67 -4.89 8.69
CA ARG A 274 25.95 -6.30 8.44
C ARG A 274 24.62 -7.05 8.38
N VAL A 275 24.16 -7.32 7.17
CA VAL A 275 22.82 -7.86 6.93
C VAL A 275 22.83 -9.38 6.89
N LYS A 276 21.88 -9.98 7.62
CA LYS A 276 21.49 -11.39 7.55
C LYS A 276 20.05 -11.48 7.04
N VAL A 277 19.71 -12.57 6.38
CA VAL A 277 18.39 -12.81 5.79
C VAL A 277 17.82 -14.11 6.34
N THR A 278 16.53 -14.12 6.68
CA THR A 278 15.79 -15.36 6.91
C THR A 278 14.79 -15.57 5.78
N GLU A 279 14.63 -16.82 5.30
CA GLU A 279 13.76 -17.10 4.16
C GLU A 279 13.24 -18.54 4.21
N VAL A 280 12.02 -18.75 3.74
CA VAL A 280 11.39 -20.08 3.63
C VAL A 280 11.38 -20.61 2.21
N ASP A 281 11.40 -19.71 1.19
CA ASP A 281 11.47 -20.08 -0.22
C ASP A 281 12.92 -20.37 -0.60
N PRO A 282 13.25 -21.61 -1.03
CA PRO A 282 14.61 -21.98 -1.37
C PRO A 282 15.18 -21.18 -2.56
N ILE A 283 14.35 -20.68 -3.47
CA ILE A 283 14.80 -19.86 -4.61
C ILE A 283 15.20 -18.48 -4.10
N CYS A 284 14.37 -17.85 -3.28
CA CYS A 284 14.69 -16.54 -2.68
C CYS A 284 15.90 -16.65 -1.74
N ALA A 285 16.01 -17.72 -0.95
CA ALA A 285 17.16 -17.98 -0.10
C ALA A 285 18.46 -18.12 -0.92
N LEU A 286 18.42 -18.86 -2.05
CA LEU A 286 19.56 -18.98 -2.96
C LEU A 286 19.94 -17.63 -3.57
N GLN A 287 18.96 -16.81 -3.97
CA GLN A 287 19.22 -15.45 -4.46
C GLN A 287 19.89 -14.59 -3.38
N ALA A 288 19.41 -14.62 -2.13
CA ALA A 288 20.02 -13.88 -1.03
C ALA A 288 21.50 -14.28 -0.82
N ALA A 289 21.81 -15.59 -0.88
CA ALA A 289 23.16 -16.09 -0.76
C ALA A 289 24.06 -15.63 -1.94
N MET A 290 23.53 -15.63 -3.18
CA MET A 290 24.24 -15.12 -4.36
C MET A 290 24.48 -13.62 -4.30
N ASP A 291 23.56 -12.86 -3.70
CA ASP A 291 23.69 -11.41 -3.47
C ASP A 291 24.65 -11.07 -2.31
N GLY A 292 25.24 -12.10 -1.66
CA GLY A 292 26.27 -11.96 -0.65
C GLY A 292 25.75 -11.85 0.80
N PHE A 293 24.50 -12.19 1.04
CA PHE A 293 23.91 -12.21 2.38
C PHE A 293 24.07 -13.59 3.05
N GLU A 294 24.31 -13.58 4.35
CA GLU A 294 24.22 -14.77 5.18
C GLU A 294 22.75 -15.14 5.38
N VAL A 295 22.34 -16.33 4.93
CA VAL A 295 20.98 -16.86 5.13
C VAL A 295 20.96 -17.74 6.36
N VAL A 296 20.11 -17.40 7.33
CA VAL A 296 20.09 -18.01 8.67
C VAL A 296 18.64 -18.20 9.14
N THR A 297 18.44 -18.90 10.27
CA THR A 297 17.16 -18.86 10.98
C THR A 297 17.07 -17.63 11.89
N LEU A 298 15.88 -17.24 12.27
CA LEU A 298 15.71 -16.10 13.19
C LEU A 298 16.22 -16.46 14.59
N GLU A 299 16.07 -17.71 15.03
CA GLU A 299 16.57 -18.21 16.31
C GLU A 299 18.10 -18.06 16.41
N ASP A 300 18.83 -18.35 15.31
CA ASP A 300 20.29 -18.23 15.28
C ASP A 300 20.74 -16.76 15.24
N ALA A 301 19.98 -15.89 14.56
CA ALA A 301 20.34 -14.48 14.37
C ALA A 301 19.93 -13.58 15.53
N ALA A 302 18.79 -13.84 16.19
CA ALA A 302 18.18 -12.97 17.21
C ALA A 302 19.11 -12.58 18.36
N PRO A 303 19.96 -13.47 18.92
CA PRO A 303 20.83 -13.09 20.03
C PRO A 303 21.88 -12.02 19.67
N SER A 304 22.22 -11.89 18.40
CA SER A 304 23.24 -10.94 17.92
C SER A 304 22.66 -9.70 17.23
N ALA A 305 21.35 -9.73 16.91
CA ALA A 305 20.70 -8.70 16.12
C ALA A 305 20.58 -7.36 16.87
N ASP A 306 20.95 -6.27 16.20
CA ASP A 306 20.68 -4.90 16.62
C ASP A 306 19.33 -4.41 16.07
N ILE A 307 18.97 -4.87 14.87
CA ILE A 307 17.78 -4.48 14.12
C ILE A 307 17.16 -5.74 13.52
N VAL A 308 15.85 -5.91 13.65
CA VAL A 308 15.09 -7.01 13.03
C VAL A 308 13.89 -6.43 12.30
N ILE A 309 13.79 -6.69 10.99
CA ILE A 309 12.75 -6.14 10.12
C ILE A 309 12.01 -7.28 9.43
N THR A 310 10.68 -7.28 9.51
CA THR A 310 9.82 -8.20 8.77
C THR A 310 9.38 -7.63 7.42
N THR A 311 9.30 -8.49 6.40
CA THR A 311 9.06 -8.10 4.99
C THR A 311 8.25 -9.13 4.21
N THR A 312 7.51 -10.01 4.90
CA THR A 312 7.01 -11.26 4.29
C THR A 312 5.54 -11.19 3.85
N GLY A 313 4.74 -10.30 4.44
CA GLY A 313 3.28 -10.30 4.31
C GLY A 313 2.62 -11.54 4.95
N ASN A 314 3.37 -12.31 5.76
CA ASN A 314 2.89 -13.49 6.48
C ASN A 314 2.44 -13.12 7.90
N LYS A 315 2.24 -14.09 8.74
CA LYS A 315 1.77 -13.96 10.11
C LYS A 315 2.80 -14.55 11.08
N ASP A 316 2.93 -13.93 12.27
CA ASP A 316 3.73 -14.44 13.39
C ASP A 316 5.19 -14.79 13.00
N VAL A 317 5.80 -13.97 12.15
CA VAL A 317 7.21 -14.13 11.72
C VAL A 317 8.15 -13.87 12.90
N ILE A 318 7.86 -12.83 13.68
CA ILE A 318 8.53 -12.57 14.98
C ILE A 318 7.55 -12.92 16.10
N THR A 319 7.82 -14.03 16.80
CA THR A 319 7.04 -14.48 17.94
C THR A 319 7.60 -13.91 19.25
N LEU A 320 6.84 -14.03 20.35
CA LEU A 320 7.31 -13.66 21.68
C LEU A 320 8.59 -14.43 22.07
N ASP A 321 8.73 -15.69 21.65
CA ASP A 321 9.91 -16.49 21.95
C ASP A 321 11.14 -15.95 21.21
N HIS A 322 10.99 -15.53 19.95
CA HIS A 322 12.07 -14.82 19.23
C HIS A 322 12.47 -13.52 19.95
N MET A 323 11.49 -12.72 20.41
CA MET A 323 11.77 -11.47 21.13
C MET A 323 12.51 -11.71 22.45
N ARG A 324 12.24 -12.83 23.13
CA ARG A 324 12.98 -13.24 24.33
C ARG A 324 14.44 -13.59 24.06
N LEU A 325 14.77 -14.09 22.88
CA LEU A 325 16.14 -14.40 22.48
C LEU A 325 16.95 -13.15 22.10
N MET A 326 16.28 -12.07 21.67
CA MET A 326 16.92 -10.84 21.22
C MET A 326 17.66 -10.16 22.38
N LYS A 327 18.67 -9.37 22.07
CA LYS A 327 19.43 -8.61 23.05
C LYS A 327 18.70 -7.36 23.55
N ASP A 328 19.18 -6.77 24.65
CA ASP A 328 18.67 -5.48 25.16
C ASP A 328 18.79 -4.38 24.09
N MET A 329 17.76 -3.56 23.99
CA MET A 329 17.64 -2.42 23.07
C MET A 329 17.65 -2.79 21.58
N VAL A 330 17.28 -4.02 21.21
CA VAL A 330 17.04 -4.37 19.82
C VAL A 330 15.93 -3.49 19.23
N ILE A 331 16.08 -3.09 17.98
CA ILE A 331 15.07 -2.36 17.22
C ILE A 331 14.30 -3.37 16.38
N VAL A 332 12.98 -3.42 16.58
CA VAL A 332 12.07 -4.31 15.84
C VAL A 332 11.07 -3.47 15.07
N GLY A 333 10.89 -3.81 13.81
CA GLY A 333 9.94 -3.12 12.95
C GLY A 333 9.45 -3.98 11.80
N ASN A 334 8.39 -3.52 11.15
CA ASN A 334 7.76 -4.15 10.02
C ASN A 334 7.69 -3.18 8.84
N ILE A 335 7.90 -3.68 7.63
CA ILE A 335 7.68 -2.94 6.39
C ILE A 335 6.69 -3.69 5.46
N GLY A 336 6.08 -4.78 5.93
CA GLY A 336 4.93 -5.43 5.34
C GLY A 336 3.65 -4.64 5.61
N HIS A 337 2.60 -4.91 4.84
CA HIS A 337 1.37 -4.09 4.87
C HIS A 337 0.65 -4.10 6.22
N PHE A 338 0.47 -5.26 6.86
CA PHE A 338 -0.23 -5.41 8.13
C PHE A 338 0.71 -5.64 9.32
N ASP A 339 0.19 -5.40 10.52
CA ASP A 339 0.90 -5.51 11.80
C ASP A 339 1.03 -6.96 12.34
N ASN A 340 0.46 -7.94 11.67
CA ASN A 340 0.41 -9.33 12.13
C ASN A 340 1.70 -10.13 11.91
N GLU A 341 2.71 -9.57 11.26
CA GLU A 341 4.02 -10.22 11.11
C GLU A 341 4.78 -10.31 12.45
N ILE A 342 4.52 -9.39 13.37
CA ILE A 342 5.08 -9.34 14.72
C ILE A 342 3.96 -9.64 15.72
N GLN A 343 4.18 -10.57 16.65
CA GLN A 343 3.20 -10.90 17.69
C GLN A 343 3.06 -9.76 18.72
N VAL A 344 2.62 -8.58 18.29
CA VAL A 344 2.44 -7.40 19.14
C VAL A 344 1.41 -7.66 20.26
N ALA A 345 0.35 -8.41 19.96
CA ALA A 345 -0.66 -8.77 20.95
C ALA A 345 -0.07 -9.51 22.17
N ALA A 346 1.01 -10.29 22.00
CA ALA A 346 1.69 -10.96 23.08
C ALA A 346 2.46 -10.01 24.04
N LEU A 347 2.67 -8.77 23.59
CA LEU A 347 3.37 -7.73 24.38
C LEU A 347 2.42 -6.88 25.23
N ARG A 348 1.09 -7.00 25.07
CA ARG A 348 0.09 -6.12 25.71
C ARG A 348 0.22 -6.05 27.23
N ASN A 349 0.61 -7.15 27.87
CA ASN A 349 0.77 -7.22 29.33
C ASN A 349 2.16 -6.78 29.83
N LEU A 350 3.06 -6.39 28.92
CA LEU A 350 4.37 -5.87 29.28
C LEU A 350 4.30 -4.35 29.53
N LYS A 351 5.36 -3.79 30.10
CA LYS A 351 5.44 -2.35 30.32
C LYS A 351 5.83 -1.66 29.02
N TRP A 352 4.92 -0.85 28.50
CA TRP A 352 5.13 0.05 27.36
C TRP A 352 5.51 1.44 27.85
N THR A 353 6.51 2.02 27.21
CA THR A 353 6.92 3.41 27.44
C THR A 353 7.01 4.07 26.07
N ASN A 354 6.08 4.97 25.76
CA ASN A 354 6.15 5.76 24.53
C ASN A 354 7.32 6.74 24.64
N VAL A 355 8.28 6.63 23.72
CA VAL A 355 9.46 7.49 23.66
C VAL A 355 9.15 8.77 22.88
N LYS A 356 8.48 8.60 21.75
CA LYS A 356 7.93 9.65 20.88
C LYS A 356 6.90 9.01 19.94
N PRO A 357 6.13 9.75 19.15
CA PRO A 357 5.15 9.18 18.25
C PRO A 357 5.72 8.01 17.44
N GLN A 358 5.01 6.87 17.43
CA GLN A 358 5.34 5.61 16.74
C GLN A 358 6.70 4.98 17.14
N VAL A 359 7.20 5.29 18.33
CA VAL A 359 8.41 4.66 18.89
C VAL A 359 8.15 4.28 20.33
N ASP A 360 8.02 2.98 20.60
CA ASP A 360 7.70 2.44 21.90
C ASP A 360 8.84 1.56 22.43
N MET A 361 9.15 1.71 23.71
CA MET A 361 10.08 0.86 24.43
C MET A 361 9.29 -0.15 25.25
N ILE A 362 9.48 -1.42 24.98
CA ILE A 362 8.84 -2.54 25.65
C ILE A 362 9.83 -3.12 26.67
N SER A 363 9.46 -3.19 27.94
CA SER A 363 10.30 -3.75 29.02
C SER A 363 9.84 -5.16 29.36
N PHE A 364 10.76 -6.11 29.30
CA PHE A 364 10.55 -7.52 29.69
C PHE A 364 10.79 -7.73 31.20
N PRO A 365 10.22 -8.80 31.78
CA PRO A 365 10.37 -9.07 33.21
C PRO A 365 11.81 -9.31 33.69
N ASP A 366 12.69 -9.76 32.82
CA ASP A 366 14.12 -9.98 33.04
C ASP A 366 14.96 -8.69 33.04
N GLY A 367 14.31 -7.55 32.76
CA GLY A 367 14.95 -6.23 32.68
C GLY A 367 15.42 -5.84 31.29
N LYS A 368 15.34 -6.75 30.30
CA LYS A 368 15.63 -6.48 28.90
C LYS A 368 14.57 -5.54 28.29
N ARG A 369 14.97 -4.73 27.34
CA ARG A 369 14.13 -3.76 26.63
C ARG A 369 14.23 -3.97 25.12
N MET A 370 13.17 -3.65 24.43
CA MET A 370 13.06 -3.69 22.97
C MET A 370 12.44 -2.38 22.48
N ILE A 371 12.92 -1.84 21.37
CA ILE A 371 12.29 -0.71 20.68
C ILE A 371 11.40 -1.28 19.59
N LEU A 372 10.09 -1.00 19.67
CA LEU A 372 9.13 -1.36 18.66
C LEU A 372 8.75 -0.11 17.84
N LEU A 373 8.87 -0.19 16.53
CA LEU A 373 8.53 0.90 15.61
C LEU A 373 7.10 0.75 15.10
N SER A 374 6.35 1.85 15.08
CA SER A 374 4.98 1.97 14.55
C SER A 374 4.04 0.88 15.05
N GLU A 375 4.22 0.41 16.28
CA GLU A 375 3.42 -0.66 16.90
C GLU A 375 3.35 -1.94 16.04
N GLY A 376 4.41 -2.23 15.27
CA GLY A 376 4.47 -3.36 14.34
C GLY A 376 3.84 -3.10 12.95
N ARG A 377 3.29 -1.90 12.70
CA ARG A 377 2.79 -1.48 11.38
C ARG A 377 3.94 -0.99 10.49
N LEU A 378 3.61 -0.54 9.27
CA LEU A 378 4.55 0.00 8.28
C LEU A 378 5.42 1.14 8.86
N LEU A 379 6.66 0.82 9.24
CA LEU A 379 7.56 1.79 9.84
C LEU A 379 8.02 2.90 8.89
N ASN A 380 8.13 2.63 7.60
CA ASN A 380 8.53 3.61 6.60
C ASN A 380 7.49 4.73 6.40
N LEU A 381 6.22 4.45 6.66
CA LEU A 381 5.12 5.43 6.66
C LEU A 381 4.84 5.98 8.07
N GLY A 382 4.82 5.12 9.09
CA GLY A 382 4.57 5.55 10.46
C GLY A 382 5.67 6.42 11.04
N ASN A 383 6.93 6.05 10.82
CA ASN A 383 8.10 6.78 11.33
C ASN A 383 8.71 7.77 10.35
N ALA A 384 8.31 7.71 9.05
CA ALA A 384 8.80 8.61 8.01
C ALA A 384 7.66 9.02 7.05
N THR A 385 7.96 9.18 5.77
CA THR A 385 7.03 9.69 4.74
C THR A 385 6.75 8.69 3.63
N GLY A 386 7.21 7.45 3.77
CA GLY A 386 6.99 6.38 2.79
C GLY A 386 7.95 6.43 1.60
N HIS A 387 7.50 5.87 0.49
CA HIS A 387 8.29 5.75 -0.73
C HIS A 387 8.42 7.10 -1.47
N PRO A 388 9.55 7.35 -2.16
CA PRO A 388 9.77 8.62 -2.86
C PRO A 388 8.88 8.77 -4.09
N SER A 389 8.65 10.02 -4.49
CA SER A 389 7.71 10.41 -5.54
C SER A 389 7.95 9.70 -6.86
N PHE A 390 9.20 9.56 -7.30
CA PHE A 390 9.52 8.91 -8.58
C PHE A 390 9.09 7.43 -8.61
N VAL A 391 9.30 6.71 -7.52
CA VAL A 391 8.87 5.30 -7.39
C VAL A 391 7.34 5.20 -7.39
N MET A 392 6.68 6.07 -6.61
CA MET A 392 5.22 6.09 -6.55
C MET A 392 4.58 6.57 -7.87
N SER A 393 5.29 7.34 -8.67
CA SER A 393 4.85 7.66 -10.03
C SER A 393 4.63 6.40 -10.86
N ALA A 394 5.53 5.41 -10.78
CA ALA A 394 5.36 4.15 -11.51
C ALA A 394 4.11 3.39 -11.02
N SER A 395 3.93 3.21 -9.72
CA SER A 395 2.75 2.55 -9.13
C SER A 395 1.46 3.26 -9.48
N PHE A 396 1.41 4.57 -9.31
CA PHE A 396 0.19 5.35 -9.50
C PHE A 396 -0.17 5.58 -10.97
N THR A 397 0.81 5.54 -11.88
CA THR A 397 0.53 5.46 -13.31
C THR A 397 -0.12 4.13 -13.67
N ASN A 398 0.34 3.01 -13.08
CA ASN A 398 -0.34 1.72 -13.21
C ASN A 398 -1.78 1.79 -12.70
N GLN A 399 -2.03 2.39 -11.52
CA GLN A 399 -3.37 2.58 -10.97
C GLN A 399 -4.25 3.39 -11.91
N THR A 400 -3.76 4.52 -12.40
CA THR A 400 -4.49 5.39 -13.33
C THR A 400 -4.88 4.65 -14.59
N LEU A 401 -3.95 3.94 -15.23
CA LEU A 401 -4.21 3.16 -16.44
C LEU A 401 -5.17 1.98 -16.16
N ALA A 402 -5.06 1.33 -14.99
CA ALA A 402 -5.96 0.25 -14.60
C ALA A 402 -7.41 0.74 -14.37
N GLN A 403 -7.58 1.91 -13.74
CA GLN A 403 -8.90 2.54 -13.59
C GLN A 403 -9.51 2.88 -14.96
N ILE A 404 -8.72 3.45 -15.86
CA ILE A 404 -9.17 3.74 -17.24
C ILE A 404 -9.55 2.44 -17.95
N GLU A 405 -8.73 1.40 -17.86
CA GLU A 405 -8.94 0.10 -18.51
C GLU A 405 -10.26 -0.54 -18.09
N LEU A 406 -10.52 -0.62 -16.77
CA LEU A 406 -11.77 -1.17 -16.26
C LEU A 406 -12.99 -0.31 -16.59
N TRP A 407 -12.87 1.01 -16.49
CA TRP A 407 -13.99 1.92 -16.68
C TRP A 407 -14.42 2.02 -18.14
N THR A 408 -13.46 2.09 -19.08
CA THR A 408 -13.73 2.33 -20.50
C THR A 408 -14.05 1.05 -21.30
N LYS A 409 -13.80 -0.13 -20.72
CA LYS A 409 -14.04 -1.43 -21.37
C LYS A 409 -15.08 -2.28 -20.61
N PRO A 410 -16.32 -1.77 -20.45
CA PRO A 410 -17.34 -2.52 -19.70
C PRO A 410 -17.65 -3.85 -20.37
N GLY A 411 -17.68 -4.93 -19.58
CA GLY A 411 -17.95 -6.30 -20.07
C GLY A 411 -16.77 -7.00 -20.75
N HIS A 412 -15.64 -6.34 -20.93
CA HIS A 412 -14.43 -6.99 -21.46
C HIS A 412 -13.81 -7.97 -20.44
N TYR A 413 -13.82 -7.58 -19.17
CA TYR A 413 -13.29 -8.35 -18.07
C TYR A 413 -14.42 -9.12 -17.37
N LYS A 414 -14.20 -10.40 -17.08
CA LYS A 414 -15.07 -11.21 -16.23
C LYS A 414 -14.81 -10.89 -14.76
N ASN A 415 -15.62 -11.43 -13.86
CA ASN A 415 -15.42 -11.31 -12.40
C ASN A 415 -14.24 -12.18 -11.93
N GLU A 416 -13.06 -11.80 -12.36
CA GLU A 416 -11.78 -12.48 -12.11
C GLU A 416 -10.72 -11.43 -11.81
N VAL A 417 -9.57 -11.87 -11.29
CA VAL A 417 -8.40 -11.03 -11.05
C VAL A 417 -7.47 -11.07 -12.26
N TYR A 418 -7.12 -9.91 -12.77
CA TYR A 418 -6.23 -9.72 -13.91
C TYR A 418 -5.00 -8.93 -13.51
N VAL A 419 -3.90 -9.10 -14.23
CA VAL A 419 -2.75 -8.20 -14.19
C VAL A 419 -2.90 -7.18 -15.33
N LEU A 420 -2.38 -5.98 -15.16
CA LEU A 420 -2.41 -4.96 -16.22
C LEU A 420 -1.73 -5.50 -17.48
N PRO A 421 -2.35 -5.31 -18.68
CA PRO A 421 -1.78 -5.78 -19.94
C PRO A 421 -0.34 -5.33 -20.15
N LYS A 422 0.54 -6.21 -20.67
CA LYS A 422 1.97 -5.97 -20.81
C LYS A 422 2.30 -4.67 -21.58
N HIS A 423 1.54 -4.32 -22.59
CA HIS A 423 1.77 -3.09 -23.33
C HIS A 423 1.54 -1.83 -22.50
N LEU A 424 0.65 -1.87 -21.50
CA LEU A 424 0.42 -0.77 -20.57
C LEU A 424 1.53 -0.73 -19.49
N ASP A 425 1.98 -1.89 -19.00
CA ASP A 425 3.12 -1.99 -18.12
C ASP A 425 4.40 -1.42 -18.75
N GLU A 426 4.67 -1.75 -20.04
CA GLU A 426 5.77 -1.13 -20.81
C GLU A 426 5.57 0.36 -21.03
N LYS A 427 4.32 0.83 -21.24
CA LYS A 427 4.00 2.25 -21.36
C LYS A 427 4.41 3.00 -20.09
N VAL A 428 4.08 2.46 -18.90
CA VAL A 428 4.51 3.04 -17.63
C VAL A 428 6.03 3.22 -17.60
N ALA A 429 6.80 2.18 -17.94
CA ALA A 429 8.25 2.29 -17.98
C ALA A 429 8.75 3.39 -18.91
N ARG A 430 8.19 3.46 -20.13
CA ARG A 430 8.58 4.48 -21.13
C ARG A 430 8.36 5.90 -20.63
N LEU A 431 7.24 6.18 -19.97
CA LEU A 431 6.90 7.50 -19.44
C LEU A 431 7.89 7.98 -18.36
N HIS A 432 8.71 7.09 -17.78
CA HIS A 432 9.70 7.43 -16.74
C HIS A 432 11.13 7.57 -17.28
N LEU A 433 11.41 7.03 -18.48
CA LEU A 433 12.78 6.98 -19.01
C LEU A 433 13.34 8.35 -19.35
N ASP A 434 12.54 9.25 -19.90
CA ASP A 434 12.98 10.60 -20.30
C ASP A 434 13.44 11.43 -19.09
N LYS A 435 12.75 11.31 -17.97
CA LYS A 435 13.13 11.97 -16.71
C LYS A 435 14.52 11.53 -16.22
N LEU A 436 14.88 10.28 -16.49
CA LEU A 436 16.20 9.72 -16.16
C LEU A 436 17.26 9.98 -17.23
N GLY A 437 16.89 10.63 -18.34
CA GLY A 437 17.79 10.81 -19.50
C GLY A 437 18.17 9.50 -20.20
N ALA A 438 17.40 8.43 -19.99
CA ALA A 438 17.67 7.12 -20.57
C ALA A 438 17.20 7.06 -22.04
N LYS A 439 18.02 6.46 -22.90
CA LYS A 439 17.73 6.30 -24.33
C LYS A 439 17.64 4.81 -24.69
N LEU A 440 16.51 4.41 -25.25
CA LEU A 440 16.30 3.05 -25.71
C LEU A 440 16.94 2.81 -27.07
N THR A 441 17.55 1.64 -27.23
CA THR A 441 17.93 1.13 -28.55
C THR A 441 16.68 0.70 -29.31
N THR A 442 16.59 1.03 -30.58
CA THR A 442 15.50 0.61 -31.46
C THR A 442 15.90 -0.64 -32.24
N LEU A 443 15.05 -1.67 -32.23
CA LEU A 443 15.25 -2.87 -33.04
C LEU A 443 15.05 -2.56 -34.54
N SER A 444 15.89 -3.16 -35.41
CA SER A 444 15.57 -3.25 -36.80
C SER A 444 14.44 -4.27 -37.04
N ASP A 445 13.78 -4.21 -38.22
CA ASP A 445 12.75 -5.18 -38.57
C ASP A 445 13.28 -6.62 -38.57
N GLU A 446 14.53 -6.81 -39.01
CA GLU A 446 15.18 -8.11 -39.03
C GLU A 446 15.41 -8.63 -37.59
N GLN A 447 15.87 -7.77 -36.69
CA GLN A 447 16.07 -8.12 -35.27
C GLN A 447 14.74 -8.44 -34.58
N ALA A 448 13.71 -7.63 -34.82
CA ALA A 448 12.39 -7.84 -34.26
C ALA A 448 11.76 -9.16 -34.77
N THR A 449 11.89 -9.44 -36.05
CA THR A 449 11.43 -10.68 -36.68
C THR A 449 12.18 -11.89 -36.09
N TYR A 450 13.49 -11.80 -35.93
CA TYR A 450 14.32 -12.89 -35.39
C TYR A 450 13.88 -13.31 -33.98
N ILE A 451 13.52 -12.37 -33.12
CA ILE A 451 13.08 -12.66 -31.73
C ILE A 451 11.55 -12.74 -31.61
N GLY A 452 10.79 -12.60 -32.69
CA GLY A 452 9.33 -12.76 -32.71
C GLY A 452 8.53 -11.66 -32.00
N VAL A 453 9.03 -10.40 -32.03
CA VAL A 453 8.35 -9.23 -31.46
C VAL A 453 8.14 -8.15 -32.53
N THR A 454 7.40 -7.09 -32.18
CA THR A 454 7.38 -5.88 -33.02
C THR A 454 8.54 -4.94 -32.65
N PRO A 455 9.02 -4.06 -33.55
CA PRO A 455 10.08 -3.11 -33.23
C PRO A 455 9.75 -2.16 -32.04
N LYS A 456 8.47 -2.00 -31.73
CA LYS A 456 7.96 -1.13 -30.65
C LYS A 456 7.57 -1.87 -29.38
N GLY A 457 7.65 -3.21 -29.38
CA GLY A 457 7.21 -4.05 -28.26
C GLY A 457 5.75 -4.53 -28.39
N PRO A 458 5.16 -5.21 -27.41
CA PRO A 458 5.85 -5.61 -26.18
C PRO A 458 7.02 -6.57 -26.44
N PHE A 459 8.11 -6.41 -25.69
CA PHE A 459 9.34 -7.18 -25.88
C PHE A 459 9.36 -8.51 -25.15
N LYS A 460 8.42 -8.74 -24.24
CA LYS A 460 8.26 -9.97 -23.45
C LYS A 460 6.80 -10.42 -23.48
N PRO A 461 6.53 -11.74 -23.37
CA PRO A 461 5.19 -12.26 -23.29
C PRO A 461 4.49 -11.84 -21.97
N GLU A 462 3.16 -11.92 -21.94
CA GLU A 462 2.31 -11.49 -20.82
C GLU A 462 2.72 -12.09 -19.47
N HIS A 463 3.17 -13.35 -19.46
CA HIS A 463 3.55 -14.07 -18.23
C HIS A 463 4.97 -13.77 -17.71
N TYR A 464 5.77 -13.02 -18.46
CA TYR A 464 7.15 -12.75 -18.06
C TYR A 464 7.21 -11.71 -16.93
N ARG A 465 8.01 -11.97 -15.87
CA ARG A 465 8.06 -11.17 -14.63
C ARG A 465 9.46 -10.61 -14.29
N TYR A 466 10.40 -10.54 -15.19
CA TYR A 466 11.75 -9.92 -15.06
C TYR A 466 12.56 -10.38 -13.84
#